data_bb3866bbf9c6e92d5c42a25cdd1ca763
#
_entry.id   bb3866bbf9c6e92d5c42a25cdd1ca763
#
_cell.length_a   1.000
_cell.length_b   1.000
_cell.length_c   1.000
_cell.angle_alpha   90.00
_cell.angle_beta   90.00
_cell.angle_gamma   90.00
#
_symmetry.space_group_name_H-M   'P 1'
#
loop_
_entity.id
_entity.type
_entity.pdbx_description
1 polymer ?
#
loop_
_entity_poly.entity_id
_entity_poly.type
_entity_poly.pdbx_seq_one_letter_code
_entity_poly.pdbx_strand_id
1 'polypeptide(L)'
;MKVDYFKSALLHHSKGNWNKAREIYEHILKTNPNNYSVLQNYGPLLSQLKEFALAKNVFEKSLKLNPKDPLLLYNYAKFYHDQKIFDKAIKFYKDSFEIEPKNNFSMYNIGNIHLINKKFDLAIKAFKSSIKSNPKNFLAFNNLANSYKNIGNFDEAKKYYSESIKINNKNPDVHVNYATQLLMLENFEEGFKEYEWRKKSKTFLDYINYQKLNLKSKVWQGENLENKKLLVITEQGIGDLIQFVRYLYKIKESYNVEIILYLKNKKFSHFLETEKFKIISEEDKIPDHDFHNHLLSLLGIFNKKNQLFCKTVNFFKNNKNTEEKWTKKLEKYKGLKIGINAYTSLQKKNIPFSYFVKLASIYKANFFLIQKKPSDNDLKEISVRKNIICFPDIDESEKPFLDSIEIIKQMDLVITADTSTAHLSATLGKKTWIILPFLSDWRWFLKKSESNWYKNVKLFRSEEINNLDTAFKSVEKDLKKAFF
;
A
#
# COMPACT_ATOMS: atom_id res chain seq x y z
N MET A 1 -47.16 2.34 -29.49
CA MET A 1 -45.80 2.91 -29.44
C MET A 1 -44.81 1.79 -29.79
N LYS A 2 -44.03 1.91 -30.83
CA LYS A 2 -42.93 0.94 -31.11
C LYS A 2 -41.92 1.07 -30.00
N VAL A 3 -41.68 -0.01 -29.27
CA VAL A 3 -40.64 -0.05 -28.23
C VAL A 3 -39.29 0.15 -28.93
N ASP A 4 -38.58 1.22 -28.55
CA ASP A 4 -37.22 1.42 -29.04
C ASP A 4 -36.29 0.47 -28.27
N TYR A 5 -36.12 -0.72 -28.80
CA TYR A 5 -35.30 -1.80 -28.22
C TYR A 5 -33.87 -1.31 -27.89
N PHE A 6 -33.30 -0.44 -28.73
CA PHE A 6 -31.94 0.05 -28.48
C PHE A 6 -31.86 0.96 -27.25
N LYS A 7 -32.81 1.90 -27.11
CA LYS A 7 -32.88 2.73 -25.88
C LYS A 7 -33.11 1.91 -24.63
N SER A 8 -33.98 0.85 -24.74
CA SER A 8 -34.20 -0.09 -23.62
C SER A 8 -32.90 -0.81 -23.24
N ALA A 9 -32.10 -1.29 -24.20
CA ALA A 9 -30.84 -1.96 -23.99
C ALA A 9 -29.83 -1.01 -23.28
N LEU A 10 -29.70 0.23 -23.74
CA LEU A 10 -28.83 1.25 -23.13
C LEU A 10 -29.24 1.53 -21.68
N LEU A 11 -30.53 1.62 -21.40
CA LEU A 11 -31.04 1.83 -20.03
C LEU A 11 -30.71 0.65 -19.12
N HIS A 12 -30.87 -0.60 -19.57
CA HIS A 12 -30.50 -1.78 -18.80
C HIS A 12 -28.99 -1.83 -18.58
N HIS A 13 -28.19 -1.53 -19.61
CA HIS A 13 -26.72 -1.48 -19.53
C HIS A 13 -26.27 -0.46 -18.48
N SER A 14 -26.78 0.77 -18.53
CA SER A 14 -26.42 1.84 -17.58
C SER A 14 -26.83 1.56 -16.13
N LYS A 15 -27.90 0.75 -15.92
CA LYS A 15 -28.35 0.32 -14.60
C LYS A 15 -27.62 -0.92 -14.05
N GLY A 16 -26.67 -1.49 -14.78
CA GLY A 16 -25.97 -2.72 -14.38
C GLY A 16 -26.76 -4.01 -14.62
N ASN A 17 -27.91 -3.95 -15.30
CA ASN A 17 -28.72 -5.11 -15.68
C ASN A 17 -28.14 -5.76 -16.94
N TRP A 18 -26.91 -6.20 -16.88
CA TRP A 18 -26.09 -6.58 -18.02
C TRP A 18 -26.67 -7.73 -18.84
N ASN A 19 -27.22 -8.77 -18.19
CA ASN A 19 -27.82 -9.91 -18.90
C ASN A 19 -29.03 -9.48 -19.74
N LYS A 20 -29.89 -8.59 -19.19
CA LYS A 20 -31.03 -8.06 -19.89
C LYS A 20 -30.63 -7.16 -21.07
N ALA A 21 -29.61 -6.34 -20.90
CA ALA A 21 -29.05 -5.54 -21.99
C ALA A 21 -28.47 -6.43 -23.10
N ARG A 22 -27.78 -7.50 -22.73
CA ARG A 22 -27.24 -8.51 -23.65
C ARG A 22 -28.33 -9.13 -24.51
N GLU A 23 -29.39 -9.67 -23.90
CA GLU A 23 -30.53 -10.29 -24.63
C GLU A 23 -31.07 -9.34 -25.69
N ILE A 24 -31.24 -8.07 -25.34
CA ILE A 24 -31.80 -7.07 -26.26
C ILE A 24 -30.82 -6.75 -27.40
N TYR A 25 -29.51 -6.56 -27.08
CA TYR A 25 -28.50 -6.34 -28.11
C TYR A 25 -28.42 -7.54 -29.10
N GLU A 26 -28.42 -8.78 -28.60
CA GLU A 26 -28.40 -9.98 -29.41
C GLU A 26 -29.66 -10.09 -30.28
N HIS A 27 -30.83 -9.75 -29.72
CA HIS A 27 -32.09 -9.72 -30.50
C HIS A 27 -32.01 -8.75 -31.70
N ILE A 28 -31.49 -7.53 -31.47
CA ILE A 28 -31.32 -6.54 -32.53
C ILE A 28 -30.31 -7.05 -33.58
N LEU A 29 -29.20 -7.66 -33.14
CA LEU A 29 -28.14 -8.14 -34.03
C LEU A 29 -28.56 -9.38 -34.86
N LYS A 30 -29.57 -10.14 -34.40
CA LYS A 30 -30.15 -11.24 -35.22
C LYS A 30 -30.84 -10.71 -36.50
N THR A 31 -31.51 -9.56 -36.38
CA THR A 31 -32.21 -8.95 -37.54
C THR A 31 -31.33 -8.02 -38.35
N ASN A 32 -30.38 -7.33 -37.68
CA ASN A 32 -29.41 -6.44 -38.32
C ASN A 32 -28.01 -6.69 -37.74
N PRO A 33 -27.27 -7.68 -38.27
CA PRO A 33 -25.96 -8.08 -37.77
C PRO A 33 -24.89 -6.98 -37.84
N ASN A 34 -25.08 -5.96 -38.67
CA ASN A 34 -24.14 -4.84 -38.84
C ASN A 34 -24.64 -3.54 -38.21
N ASN A 35 -25.60 -3.62 -37.28
CA ASN A 35 -26.04 -2.44 -36.53
C ASN A 35 -24.90 -1.86 -35.72
N TYR A 36 -24.25 -0.83 -36.25
CA TYR A 36 -23.07 -0.23 -35.68
C TYR A 36 -23.33 0.31 -34.26
N SER A 37 -24.44 1.02 -34.03
CA SER A 37 -24.77 1.58 -32.70
C SER A 37 -24.92 0.51 -31.64
N VAL A 38 -25.44 -0.68 -32.00
CA VAL A 38 -25.51 -1.80 -31.07
C VAL A 38 -24.13 -2.41 -30.84
N LEU A 39 -23.37 -2.68 -31.90
CA LEU A 39 -22.03 -3.28 -31.79
C LEU A 39 -21.09 -2.43 -30.96
N GLN A 40 -21.12 -1.10 -31.11
CA GLN A 40 -20.32 -0.14 -30.35
C GLN A 40 -20.55 -0.23 -28.82
N ASN A 41 -21.80 -0.53 -28.42
CA ASN A 41 -22.15 -0.66 -27.00
C ASN A 41 -22.08 -2.10 -26.49
N TYR A 42 -22.20 -3.08 -27.39
CA TYR A 42 -22.16 -4.49 -27.03
C TYR A 42 -20.75 -4.98 -26.67
N GLY A 43 -19.70 -4.49 -27.36
CA GLY A 43 -18.32 -4.80 -27.03
C GLY A 43 -17.94 -4.46 -25.58
N PRO A 44 -18.19 -3.22 -25.12
CA PRO A 44 -18.02 -2.85 -23.70
C PRO A 44 -18.83 -3.71 -22.72
N LEU A 45 -20.08 -4.04 -23.03
CA LEU A 45 -20.91 -4.90 -22.19
C LEU A 45 -20.30 -6.30 -22.02
N LEU A 46 -19.87 -6.92 -23.12
CA LEU A 46 -19.21 -8.24 -23.09
C LEU A 46 -17.90 -8.20 -22.29
N SER A 47 -17.18 -7.08 -22.34
CA SER A 47 -15.98 -6.86 -21.53
C SER A 47 -16.30 -6.85 -20.03
N GLN A 48 -17.40 -6.21 -19.63
CA GLN A 48 -17.90 -6.20 -18.24
C GLN A 48 -18.34 -7.59 -17.78
N LEU A 49 -18.93 -8.37 -18.68
CA LEU A 49 -19.29 -9.78 -18.46
C LEU A 49 -18.08 -10.74 -18.49
N LYS A 50 -16.89 -10.23 -18.78
CA LYS A 50 -15.63 -11.00 -18.90
C LYS A 50 -15.63 -12.00 -20.09
N GLU A 51 -16.49 -11.81 -21.06
CA GLU A 51 -16.54 -12.61 -22.29
C GLU A 51 -15.55 -12.06 -23.36
N PHE A 52 -14.27 -12.10 -23.03
CA PHE A 52 -13.22 -11.38 -23.74
C PHE A 52 -13.06 -11.79 -25.21
N ALA A 53 -13.23 -13.08 -25.53
CA ALA A 53 -13.14 -13.54 -26.92
C ALA A 53 -14.26 -12.97 -27.80
N LEU A 54 -15.48 -12.98 -27.29
CA LEU A 54 -16.64 -12.43 -28.01
C LEU A 54 -16.57 -10.90 -28.09
N ALA A 55 -16.19 -10.24 -26.98
CA ALA A 55 -15.96 -8.79 -26.94
C ALA A 55 -14.96 -8.34 -28.02
N LYS A 56 -13.83 -9.06 -28.15
CA LYS A 56 -12.81 -8.78 -29.17
C LYS A 56 -13.40 -8.88 -30.60
N ASN A 57 -14.14 -9.94 -30.88
CA ASN A 57 -14.76 -10.12 -32.19
C ASN A 57 -15.74 -8.98 -32.51
N VAL A 58 -16.55 -8.57 -31.54
CA VAL A 58 -17.48 -7.45 -31.67
C VAL A 58 -16.75 -6.12 -31.91
N PHE A 59 -15.68 -5.85 -31.20
CA PHE A 59 -14.85 -4.67 -31.43
C PHE A 59 -14.20 -4.67 -32.82
N GLU A 60 -13.63 -5.79 -33.23
CA GLU A 60 -13.02 -5.93 -34.57
C GLU A 60 -14.05 -5.74 -35.70
N LYS A 61 -15.26 -6.29 -35.51
CA LYS A 61 -16.38 -6.08 -36.45
C LYS A 61 -16.80 -4.61 -36.48
N SER A 62 -16.93 -3.96 -35.33
CA SER A 62 -17.26 -2.53 -35.21
C SER A 62 -16.21 -1.66 -35.90
N LEU A 63 -14.93 -2.00 -35.73
CA LEU A 63 -13.81 -1.26 -36.31
C LEU A 63 -13.77 -1.37 -37.83
N LYS A 64 -14.19 -2.52 -38.40
CA LYS A 64 -14.34 -2.65 -39.85
C LYS A 64 -15.45 -1.78 -40.43
N LEU A 65 -16.53 -1.56 -39.65
CA LEU A 65 -17.67 -0.74 -40.08
C LEU A 65 -17.33 0.78 -39.93
N ASN A 66 -16.66 1.17 -38.88
CA ASN A 66 -16.24 2.56 -38.66
C ASN A 66 -14.87 2.62 -37.97
N PRO A 67 -13.77 2.66 -38.75
CA PRO A 67 -12.41 2.62 -38.22
C PRO A 67 -11.96 3.94 -37.56
N LYS A 68 -12.71 5.02 -37.76
CA LYS A 68 -12.35 6.38 -37.23
C LYS A 68 -13.31 6.90 -36.17
N ASP A 69 -14.07 6.03 -35.50
CA ASP A 69 -14.88 6.45 -34.37
C ASP A 69 -14.03 6.54 -33.09
N PRO A 70 -13.83 7.73 -32.53
CA PRO A 70 -12.97 7.93 -31.37
C PRO A 70 -13.49 7.22 -30.12
N LEU A 71 -14.82 7.08 -29.95
CA LEU A 71 -15.41 6.38 -28.80
C LEU A 71 -15.21 4.87 -28.92
N LEU A 72 -15.37 4.30 -30.11
CA LEU A 72 -15.07 2.88 -30.35
C LEU A 72 -13.59 2.59 -30.03
N LEU A 73 -12.68 3.38 -30.57
CA LEU A 73 -11.24 3.24 -30.33
C LEU A 73 -10.90 3.35 -28.85
N TYR A 74 -11.49 4.31 -28.15
CA TYR A 74 -11.34 4.46 -26.68
C TYR A 74 -11.82 3.21 -25.93
N ASN A 75 -13.01 2.70 -26.25
CA ASN A 75 -13.59 1.53 -25.61
C ASN A 75 -12.76 0.26 -25.88
N TYR A 76 -12.23 0.13 -27.10
CA TYR A 76 -11.35 -0.99 -27.46
C TYR A 76 -9.98 -0.88 -26.78
N ALA A 77 -9.45 0.34 -26.64
CA ALA A 77 -8.27 0.59 -25.82
C ALA A 77 -8.49 0.18 -24.36
N LYS A 78 -9.65 0.56 -23.80
CA LYS A 78 -10.02 0.18 -22.43
C LYS A 78 -10.13 -1.33 -22.26
N PHE A 79 -10.70 -2.04 -23.22
CA PHE A 79 -10.75 -3.51 -23.25
C PHE A 79 -9.34 -4.13 -23.12
N TYR A 80 -8.35 -3.62 -23.87
CA TYR A 80 -6.96 -4.09 -23.75
C TYR A 80 -6.31 -3.66 -22.45
N HIS A 81 -6.60 -2.44 -21.96
CA HIS A 81 -6.08 -1.94 -20.69
C HIS A 81 -6.51 -2.83 -19.52
N ASP A 82 -7.78 -3.19 -19.44
CA ASP A 82 -8.35 -4.01 -18.36
C ASP A 82 -7.72 -5.43 -18.35
N GLN A 83 -7.28 -5.92 -19.52
CA GLN A 83 -6.52 -7.16 -19.66
C GLN A 83 -5.00 -7.00 -19.50
N LYS A 84 -4.51 -5.79 -19.18
CA LYS A 84 -3.08 -5.45 -19.05
C LYS A 84 -2.26 -5.62 -20.34
N ILE A 85 -2.92 -5.62 -21.52
CA ILE A 85 -2.27 -5.64 -22.84
C ILE A 85 -1.94 -4.19 -23.23
N PHE A 86 -0.98 -3.60 -22.51
CA PHE A 86 -0.75 -2.16 -22.50
C PHE A 86 -0.33 -1.58 -23.85
N ASP A 87 0.46 -2.28 -24.65
CA ASP A 87 0.93 -1.75 -25.95
C ASP A 87 -0.25 -1.52 -26.91
N LYS A 88 -1.19 -2.47 -26.97
CA LYS A 88 -2.41 -2.30 -27.76
C LYS A 88 -3.32 -1.22 -27.19
N ALA A 89 -3.48 -1.17 -25.88
CA ALA A 89 -4.26 -0.13 -25.23
C ALA A 89 -3.71 1.28 -25.57
N ILE A 90 -2.41 1.50 -25.43
CA ILE A 90 -1.75 2.78 -25.75
C ILE A 90 -1.97 3.14 -27.21
N LYS A 91 -1.84 2.18 -28.15
CA LYS A 91 -2.09 2.43 -29.57
C LYS A 91 -3.50 2.97 -29.79
N PHE A 92 -4.53 2.23 -29.38
CA PHE A 92 -5.92 2.63 -29.62
C PHE A 92 -6.33 3.89 -28.83
N TYR A 93 -5.78 4.14 -27.65
CA TYR A 93 -5.97 5.42 -26.97
C TYR A 93 -5.36 6.59 -27.75
N LYS A 94 -4.18 6.42 -28.37
CA LYS A 94 -3.58 7.45 -29.22
C LYS A 94 -4.43 7.70 -30.46
N ASP A 95 -4.84 6.64 -31.15
CA ASP A 95 -5.68 6.74 -32.33
C ASP A 95 -6.99 7.49 -31.99
N SER A 96 -7.62 7.17 -30.85
CA SER A 96 -8.81 7.90 -30.35
C SER A 96 -8.52 9.38 -30.10
N PHE A 97 -7.40 9.69 -29.46
CA PHE A 97 -7.03 11.08 -29.11
C PHE A 97 -6.66 11.92 -30.36
N GLU A 98 -6.04 11.33 -31.36
CA GLU A 98 -5.69 11.99 -32.62
C GLU A 98 -6.94 12.44 -33.37
N ILE A 99 -8.02 11.65 -33.33
CA ILE A 99 -9.29 11.98 -33.96
C ILE A 99 -10.07 13.02 -33.14
N GLU A 100 -10.10 12.87 -31.81
CA GLU A 100 -10.82 13.75 -30.90
C GLU A 100 -9.93 14.24 -29.74
N PRO A 101 -9.07 15.26 -29.97
CA PRO A 101 -8.14 15.76 -28.94
C PRO A 101 -8.83 16.37 -27.70
N LYS A 102 -10.11 16.69 -27.78
CA LYS A 102 -10.91 17.13 -26.64
C LYS A 102 -11.25 15.98 -25.66
N ASN A 103 -11.17 14.74 -26.12
CA ASN A 103 -11.33 13.57 -25.28
C ASN A 103 -10.07 13.36 -24.42
N ASN A 104 -10.05 14.01 -23.25
CA ASN A 104 -8.92 13.97 -22.32
C ASN A 104 -8.70 12.60 -21.66
N PHE A 105 -9.68 11.69 -21.72
CA PHE A 105 -9.61 10.41 -21.03
C PHE A 105 -8.58 9.47 -21.67
N SER A 106 -8.38 9.54 -22.97
CA SER A 106 -7.37 8.73 -23.66
C SER A 106 -5.97 9.02 -23.14
N MET A 107 -5.57 10.31 -23.09
CA MET A 107 -4.25 10.71 -22.58
C MET A 107 -4.12 10.46 -21.07
N TYR A 108 -5.21 10.64 -20.30
CA TYR A 108 -5.23 10.29 -18.89
C TYR A 108 -4.95 8.79 -18.67
N ASN A 109 -5.58 7.91 -19.44
CA ASN A 109 -5.37 6.47 -19.33
C ASN A 109 -3.98 6.03 -19.82
N ILE A 110 -3.44 6.64 -20.86
CA ILE A 110 -2.03 6.44 -21.27
C ILE A 110 -1.09 6.83 -20.13
N GLY A 111 -1.34 7.96 -19.47
CA GLY A 111 -0.59 8.39 -18.29
C GLY A 111 -0.64 7.37 -17.18
N ASN A 112 -1.81 6.81 -16.88
CA ASN A 112 -1.98 5.75 -15.87
C ASN A 112 -1.20 4.49 -16.23
N ILE A 113 -1.24 4.03 -17.49
CA ILE A 113 -0.45 2.87 -17.94
C ILE A 113 1.04 3.13 -17.74
N HIS A 114 1.54 4.31 -18.11
CA HIS A 114 2.94 4.66 -17.92
C HIS A 114 3.32 4.77 -16.46
N LEU A 115 2.43 5.29 -15.60
CA LEU A 115 2.64 5.38 -14.15
C LEU A 115 2.74 3.98 -13.51
N ILE A 116 1.85 3.06 -13.87
CA ILE A 116 1.86 1.66 -13.42
C ILE A 116 3.18 0.97 -13.82
N ASN A 117 3.64 1.22 -15.06
CA ASN A 117 4.89 0.68 -15.59
C ASN A 117 6.14 1.48 -15.14
N LYS A 118 6.00 2.42 -14.19
CA LYS A 118 7.06 3.26 -13.67
C LYS A 118 7.82 4.07 -14.74
N LYS A 119 7.20 4.34 -15.89
CA LYS A 119 7.72 5.20 -16.97
C LYS A 119 7.28 6.64 -16.70
N PHE A 120 7.84 7.25 -15.65
CA PHE A 120 7.34 8.50 -15.09
C PHE A 120 7.39 9.69 -16.05
N ASP A 121 8.44 9.82 -16.87
CA ASP A 121 8.55 10.91 -17.86
C ASP A 121 7.46 10.83 -18.93
N LEU A 122 7.12 9.61 -19.37
CA LEU A 122 6.02 9.38 -20.30
C LEU A 122 4.66 9.66 -19.64
N ALA A 123 4.50 9.28 -18.37
CA ALA A 123 3.31 9.59 -17.60
C ALA A 123 3.10 11.11 -17.47
N ILE A 124 4.16 11.87 -17.14
CA ILE A 124 4.15 13.32 -17.04
C ILE A 124 3.69 13.96 -18.36
N LYS A 125 4.26 13.53 -19.50
CA LYS A 125 3.87 14.03 -20.82
C LYS A 125 2.38 13.77 -21.11
N ALA A 126 1.90 12.56 -20.83
CA ALA A 126 0.52 12.17 -21.08
C ALA A 126 -0.47 12.92 -20.18
N PHE A 127 -0.18 13.07 -18.86
CA PHE A 127 -1.04 13.84 -17.97
C PHE A 127 -1.06 15.33 -18.32
N LYS A 128 0.06 15.93 -18.71
CA LYS A 128 0.08 17.31 -19.19
C LYS A 128 -0.81 17.49 -20.44
N SER A 129 -0.79 16.54 -21.35
CA SER A 129 -1.67 16.56 -22.53
C SER A 129 -3.14 16.44 -22.11
N SER A 130 -3.48 15.54 -21.19
CA SER A 130 -4.83 15.41 -20.64
C SER A 130 -5.33 16.70 -19.99
N ILE A 131 -4.49 17.35 -19.19
CA ILE A 131 -4.79 18.63 -18.53
C ILE A 131 -5.02 19.75 -19.55
N LYS A 132 -4.20 19.79 -20.60
CA LYS A 132 -4.38 20.76 -21.68
C LYS A 132 -5.75 20.62 -22.36
N SER A 133 -6.22 19.39 -22.57
CA SER A 133 -7.54 19.11 -23.14
C SER A 133 -8.69 19.37 -22.15
N ASN A 134 -8.47 19.11 -20.85
CA ASN A 134 -9.46 19.38 -19.80
C ASN A 134 -8.79 19.90 -18.52
N PRO A 135 -8.71 21.23 -18.35
CA PRO A 135 -8.12 21.85 -17.15
C PRO A 135 -8.90 21.60 -15.85
N LYS A 136 -10.08 20.98 -15.90
CA LYS A 136 -10.87 20.61 -14.71
C LYS A 136 -10.69 19.15 -14.29
N ASN A 137 -9.82 18.38 -14.94
CA ASN A 137 -9.55 17.00 -14.58
C ASN A 137 -8.61 16.92 -13.38
N PHE A 138 -9.16 17.03 -12.16
CA PHE A 138 -8.38 16.96 -10.92
C PHE A 138 -7.59 15.65 -10.77
N LEU A 139 -8.08 14.52 -11.30
CA LEU A 139 -7.37 13.25 -11.26
C LEU A 139 -6.10 13.27 -12.10
N ALA A 140 -6.11 13.97 -13.24
CA ALA A 140 -4.91 14.15 -14.05
C ALA A 140 -3.86 15.00 -13.32
N PHE A 141 -4.26 16.06 -12.62
CA PHE A 141 -3.38 16.85 -11.77
C PHE A 141 -2.79 16.01 -10.63
N ASN A 142 -3.62 15.23 -9.92
CA ASN A 142 -3.17 14.33 -8.87
C ASN A 142 -2.13 13.31 -9.37
N ASN A 143 -2.39 12.69 -10.53
CA ASN A 143 -1.49 11.67 -11.06
C ASN A 143 -0.22 12.27 -11.68
N LEU A 144 -0.30 13.50 -12.20
CA LEU A 144 0.87 14.28 -12.58
C LEU A 144 1.75 14.59 -11.37
N ALA A 145 1.13 15.01 -10.25
CA ALA A 145 1.83 15.23 -8.99
C ALA A 145 2.50 13.95 -8.49
N ASN A 146 1.78 12.80 -8.51
CA ASN A 146 2.35 11.49 -8.18
C ASN A 146 3.56 11.15 -9.07
N SER A 147 3.48 11.46 -10.37
CA SER A 147 4.58 11.20 -11.31
C SER A 147 5.82 12.03 -10.97
N TYR A 148 5.63 13.33 -10.68
CA TYR A 148 6.72 14.20 -10.23
C TYR A 148 7.31 13.77 -8.89
N LYS A 149 6.47 13.40 -7.93
CA LYS A 149 6.92 12.84 -6.64
C LYS A 149 7.83 11.61 -6.87
N ASN A 150 7.44 10.71 -7.76
CA ASN A 150 8.20 9.49 -8.01
C ASN A 150 9.59 9.72 -8.63
N ILE A 151 9.79 10.82 -9.34
CA ILE A 151 11.13 11.23 -9.85
C ILE A 151 11.86 12.18 -8.90
N GLY A 152 11.33 12.44 -7.70
CA GLY A 152 11.95 13.30 -6.69
C GLY A 152 11.75 14.80 -6.92
N ASN A 153 10.94 15.22 -7.88
CA ASN A 153 10.60 16.64 -8.09
C ASN A 153 9.42 17.04 -7.20
N PHE A 154 9.70 17.26 -5.91
CA PHE A 154 8.69 17.50 -4.89
C PHE A 154 8.01 18.87 -4.99
N ASP A 155 8.69 19.86 -5.56
CA ASP A 155 8.13 21.21 -5.74
C ASP A 155 7.04 21.21 -6.82
N GLU A 156 7.31 20.61 -7.97
CA GLU A 156 6.29 20.42 -9.00
C GLU A 156 5.15 19.51 -8.50
N ALA A 157 5.46 18.46 -7.77
CA ALA A 157 4.45 17.59 -7.18
C ALA A 157 3.53 18.37 -6.23
N LYS A 158 4.09 19.19 -5.32
CA LYS A 158 3.32 20.06 -4.41
C LYS A 158 2.39 21.00 -5.18
N LYS A 159 2.90 21.67 -6.23
CA LYS A 159 2.12 22.55 -7.09
C LYS A 159 0.90 21.83 -7.68
N TYR A 160 1.10 20.65 -8.26
CA TYR A 160 0.03 19.94 -8.93
C TYR A 160 -0.96 19.26 -7.96
N TYR A 161 -0.54 18.84 -6.76
CA TYR A 161 -1.47 18.45 -5.70
C TYR A 161 -2.36 19.63 -5.28
N SER A 162 -1.78 20.82 -5.10
CA SER A 162 -2.53 22.02 -4.74
C SER A 162 -3.55 22.40 -5.81
N GLU A 163 -3.20 22.32 -7.10
CA GLU A 163 -4.15 22.54 -8.18
C GLU A 163 -5.27 21.49 -8.21
N SER A 164 -4.93 20.22 -7.98
CA SER A 164 -5.93 19.15 -7.87
C SER A 164 -6.94 19.41 -6.74
N ILE A 165 -6.45 19.82 -5.57
CA ILE A 165 -7.29 20.14 -4.40
C ILE A 165 -8.16 21.39 -4.67
N LYS A 166 -7.63 22.41 -5.33
CA LYS A 166 -8.43 23.60 -5.73
C LYS A 166 -9.61 23.23 -6.63
N ILE A 167 -9.42 22.28 -7.56
CA ILE A 167 -10.48 21.83 -8.47
C ILE A 167 -11.50 20.96 -7.73
N ASN A 168 -11.05 20.05 -6.88
CA ASN A 168 -11.90 19.18 -6.09
C ASN A 168 -11.34 18.96 -4.69
N ASN A 169 -11.76 19.79 -3.75
CA ASN A 169 -11.34 19.77 -2.35
C ASN A 169 -12.05 18.70 -1.49
N LYS A 170 -12.91 17.87 -2.08
CA LYS A 170 -13.64 16.81 -1.35
C LYS A 170 -13.09 15.41 -1.62
N ASN A 171 -12.14 15.26 -2.52
CA ASN A 171 -11.59 13.94 -2.85
C ASN A 171 -10.53 13.52 -1.82
N PRO A 172 -10.79 12.48 -1.00
CA PRO A 172 -9.88 12.08 0.07
C PRO A 172 -8.54 11.54 -0.45
N ASP A 173 -8.51 10.89 -1.61
CA ASP A 173 -7.30 10.27 -2.12
C ASP A 173 -6.26 11.30 -2.54
N VAL A 174 -6.68 12.46 -3.06
CA VAL A 174 -5.79 13.57 -3.38
C VAL A 174 -5.13 14.13 -2.12
N HIS A 175 -5.93 14.37 -1.07
CA HIS A 175 -5.43 14.84 0.22
C HIS A 175 -4.44 13.85 0.84
N VAL A 176 -4.75 12.55 0.83
CA VAL A 176 -3.84 11.51 1.35
C VAL A 176 -2.55 11.43 0.55
N ASN A 177 -2.61 11.51 -0.78
CA ASN A 177 -1.41 11.52 -1.62
C ASN A 177 -0.52 12.73 -1.32
N TYR A 178 -1.10 13.91 -1.14
CA TYR A 178 -0.38 15.11 -0.75
C TYR A 178 0.17 15.00 0.67
N ALA A 179 -0.62 14.52 1.63
CA ALA A 179 -0.20 14.28 3.00
C ALA A 179 1.05 13.39 3.07
N THR A 180 1.08 12.29 2.30
CA THR A 180 2.25 11.39 2.28
C THR A 180 3.52 12.08 1.80
N GLN A 181 3.42 13.03 0.87
CA GLN A 181 4.56 13.85 0.44
C GLN A 181 5.00 14.82 1.55
N LEU A 182 4.05 15.52 2.15
CA LEU A 182 4.33 16.47 3.24
C LEU A 182 5.03 15.79 4.42
N LEU A 183 4.51 14.64 4.86
CA LEU A 183 5.09 13.86 5.94
C LEU A 183 6.48 13.33 5.59
N MET A 184 6.69 12.90 4.35
CA MET A 184 8.01 12.45 3.87
C MET A 184 9.05 13.57 3.90
N LEU A 185 8.61 14.81 3.66
CA LEU A 185 9.42 16.02 3.71
C LEU A 185 9.46 16.67 5.11
N GLU A 186 8.98 15.97 6.14
CA GLU A 186 8.95 16.41 7.53
C GLU A 186 8.06 17.66 7.79
N ASN A 187 7.17 17.99 6.86
CA ASN A 187 6.12 18.99 7.11
C ASN A 187 4.96 18.33 7.89
N PHE A 188 5.16 18.15 9.20
CA PHE A 188 4.26 17.35 10.04
C PHE A 188 2.93 18.03 10.31
N GLU A 189 2.89 19.34 10.48
CA GLU A 189 1.66 20.06 10.82
C GLU A 189 0.61 19.94 9.72
N GLU A 190 0.95 20.39 8.52
CA GLU A 190 0.08 20.27 7.35
C GLU A 190 -0.12 18.80 6.95
N GLY A 191 0.95 18.00 7.01
CA GLY A 191 0.93 16.60 6.63
C GLY A 191 -0.05 15.77 7.46
N PHE A 192 -0.06 15.90 8.79
CA PHE A 192 -1.04 15.18 9.62
C PHE A 192 -2.46 15.72 9.46
N LYS A 193 -2.64 17.01 9.24
CA LYS A 193 -3.94 17.60 8.94
C LYS A 193 -4.53 17.00 7.66
N GLU A 194 -3.74 16.96 6.60
CA GLU A 194 -4.15 16.37 5.32
C GLU A 194 -4.32 14.84 5.42
N TYR A 195 -3.53 14.16 6.25
CA TYR A 195 -3.61 12.72 6.44
C TYR A 195 -4.91 12.25 7.10
N GLU A 196 -5.60 13.12 7.83
CA GLU A 196 -6.92 12.81 8.42
C GLU A 196 -8.00 12.53 7.36
N TRP A 197 -7.82 13.00 6.12
CA TRP A 197 -8.72 12.71 5.01
C TRP A 197 -8.81 11.22 4.68
N ARG A 198 -7.81 10.41 5.05
CA ARG A 198 -7.84 8.95 4.86
C ARG A 198 -9.10 8.32 5.43
N LYS A 199 -9.64 8.87 6.53
CA LYS A 199 -10.86 8.37 7.20
C LYS A 199 -12.13 8.55 6.36
N LYS A 200 -12.06 9.36 5.29
CA LYS A 200 -13.16 9.56 4.33
C LYS A 200 -13.00 8.73 3.06
N SER A 201 -11.87 8.05 2.89
CA SER A 201 -11.65 7.21 1.70
C SER A 201 -12.49 5.92 1.81
N LYS A 202 -13.02 5.48 0.65
CA LYS A 202 -13.79 4.23 0.58
C LYS A 202 -12.98 3.05 1.10
N THR A 203 -11.72 2.94 0.69
CA THR A 203 -10.82 1.87 1.12
C THR A 203 -10.70 1.80 2.65
N PHE A 204 -10.59 2.94 3.32
CA PHE A 204 -10.52 3.00 4.78
C PHE A 204 -11.85 2.59 5.41
N LEU A 205 -12.96 3.12 4.93
CA LEU A 205 -14.30 2.84 5.46
C LEU A 205 -14.66 1.36 5.32
N ASP A 206 -14.33 0.76 4.16
CA ASP A 206 -14.55 -0.67 3.91
C ASP A 206 -13.62 -1.52 4.80
N TYR A 207 -12.35 -1.11 4.96
CA TYR A 207 -11.37 -1.85 5.76
C TYR A 207 -11.78 -1.99 7.22
N ILE A 208 -12.20 -0.90 7.89
CA ILE A 208 -12.55 -0.93 9.31
C ILE A 208 -14.03 -1.25 9.56
N ASN A 209 -14.82 -1.45 8.51
CA ASN A 209 -16.28 -1.64 8.60
C ASN A 209 -16.93 -0.56 9.49
N TYR A 210 -16.59 0.70 9.20
CA TYR A 210 -16.87 1.87 10.05
C TYR A 210 -18.35 2.00 10.45
N GLN A 211 -19.27 1.60 9.58
CA GLN A 211 -20.70 1.65 9.85
C GLN A 211 -21.11 0.76 11.03
N LYS A 212 -20.42 -0.36 11.25
CA LYS A 212 -20.67 -1.25 12.40
C LYS A 212 -20.17 -0.67 13.72
N LEU A 213 -19.19 0.23 13.71
CA LEU A 213 -18.62 0.78 14.94
C LEU A 213 -19.58 1.71 15.69
N ASN A 214 -20.51 2.35 15.00
CA ASN A 214 -21.55 3.24 15.57
C ASN A 214 -21.03 4.15 16.71
N LEU A 215 -19.92 4.86 16.43
CA LEU A 215 -19.20 5.67 17.41
C LEU A 215 -20.01 6.92 17.78
N LYS A 216 -20.43 7.03 19.03
CA LYS A 216 -21.21 8.16 19.57
C LYS A 216 -20.39 9.11 20.44
N SER A 217 -19.24 8.66 20.95
CA SER A 217 -18.36 9.48 21.79
C SER A 217 -17.65 10.57 21.00
N LYS A 218 -17.04 11.52 21.69
CA LYS A 218 -16.26 12.58 21.05
C LYS A 218 -14.91 12.04 20.53
N VAL A 219 -14.45 12.58 19.40
CA VAL A 219 -13.10 12.33 18.91
C VAL A 219 -12.11 13.03 19.85
N TRP A 220 -11.20 12.28 20.45
CA TRP A 220 -10.16 12.85 21.33
C TRP A 220 -9.17 13.70 20.52
N GLN A 221 -8.98 14.95 20.93
CA GLN A 221 -8.09 15.92 20.29
C GLN A 221 -6.90 16.33 21.17
N GLY A 222 -6.69 15.61 22.29
CA GLY A 222 -5.61 15.90 23.24
C GLY A 222 -6.10 16.46 24.58
N GLU A 223 -7.41 16.41 24.86
CA GLU A 223 -8.03 16.80 26.10
C GLU A 223 -7.54 15.94 27.28
N ASN A 224 -7.80 16.38 28.49
CA ASN A 224 -7.49 15.64 29.72
C ASN A 224 -8.26 14.31 29.74
N LEU A 225 -7.54 13.21 29.98
CA LEU A 225 -8.06 11.84 30.05
C LEU A 225 -8.12 11.28 31.49
N GLU A 226 -7.90 12.08 32.50
CA GLU A 226 -7.92 11.60 33.87
C GLU A 226 -9.25 10.98 34.24
N ASN A 227 -9.24 9.72 34.68
CA ASN A 227 -10.42 8.89 35.00
C ASN A 227 -11.40 8.73 33.83
N LYS A 228 -10.91 8.74 32.59
CA LYS A 228 -11.69 8.58 31.36
C LYS A 228 -11.44 7.23 30.69
N LYS A 229 -12.34 6.89 29.75
CA LYS A 229 -12.20 5.74 28.86
C LYS A 229 -11.94 6.21 27.43
N LEU A 230 -10.84 5.75 26.85
CA LEU A 230 -10.45 6.07 25.48
C LEU A 230 -10.48 4.81 24.62
N LEU A 231 -11.35 4.80 23.60
CA LEU A 231 -11.34 3.79 22.56
C LEU A 231 -10.34 4.18 21.48
N VAL A 232 -9.33 3.33 21.23
CA VAL A 232 -8.39 3.51 20.13
C VAL A 232 -8.59 2.42 19.10
N ILE A 233 -8.85 2.84 17.86
CA ILE A 233 -9.15 1.95 16.74
C ILE A 233 -7.89 1.77 15.91
N THR A 234 -7.44 0.51 15.77
CA THR A 234 -6.32 0.19 14.88
C THR A 234 -6.78 0.22 13.43
N GLU A 235 -5.92 0.70 12.59
CA GLU A 235 -6.12 0.85 11.16
C GLU A 235 -4.86 0.41 10.42
N GLN A 236 -4.98 0.08 9.13
CA GLN A 236 -3.85 -0.37 8.30
C GLN A 236 -3.20 -1.70 8.78
N GLY A 237 -1.89 -1.87 8.53
CA GLY A 237 -1.20 -3.13 8.75
C GLY A 237 -0.68 -3.33 10.17
N ILE A 238 -0.25 -4.56 10.45
CA ILE A 238 0.33 -4.91 11.75
C ILE A 238 1.60 -4.12 12.08
N GLY A 239 2.37 -3.70 11.06
CA GLY A 239 3.54 -2.84 11.25
C GLY A 239 3.18 -1.50 11.90
N ASP A 240 2.02 -0.93 11.53
CA ASP A 240 1.51 0.30 12.14
C ASP A 240 1.13 0.12 13.61
N LEU A 241 0.49 -1.01 13.93
CA LEU A 241 0.20 -1.35 15.31
C LEU A 241 1.51 -1.44 16.12
N ILE A 242 2.50 -2.20 15.65
CA ILE A 242 3.78 -2.37 16.34
C ILE A 242 4.50 -1.02 16.51
N GLN A 243 4.49 -0.18 15.50
CA GLN A 243 5.16 1.11 15.55
C GLN A 243 4.47 2.10 16.50
N PHE A 244 3.14 2.20 16.44
CA PHE A 244 2.41 3.32 17.03
C PHE A 244 1.67 2.98 18.33
N VAL A 245 1.62 1.71 18.75
CA VAL A 245 1.09 1.35 20.08
C VAL A 245 1.85 2.06 21.22
N ARG A 246 3.09 2.49 21.00
CA ARG A 246 3.89 3.30 21.94
C ARG A 246 3.18 4.55 22.46
N TYR A 247 2.30 5.14 21.63
CA TYR A 247 1.52 6.30 22.07
C TYR A 247 0.49 5.96 23.14
N LEU A 248 -0.02 4.73 23.14
CA LEU A 248 -0.94 4.28 24.19
C LEU A 248 -0.23 4.15 25.53
N TYR A 249 1.02 3.68 25.52
CA TYR A 249 1.86 3.68 26.72
C TYR A 249 2.13 5.10 27.20
N LYS A 250 2.42 6.02 26.27
CA LYS A 250 2.65 7.43 26.60
C LYS A 250 1.41 8.11 27.18
N ILE A 251 0.22 7.78 26.68
CA ILE A 251 -1.05 8.26 27.26
C ILE A 251 -1.21 7.73 28.69
N LYS A 252 -0.95 6.45 28.93
CA LYS A 252 -1.03 5.86 30.29
C LYS A 252 0.01 6.39 31.27
N GLU A 253 1.18 6.81 30.79
CA GLU A 253 2.17 7.52 31.62
C GLU A 253 1.67 8.91 32.06
N SER A 254 0.81 9.54 31.26
CA SER A 254 0.34 10.90 31.47
C SER A 254 -0.98 10.99 32.23
N TYR A 255 -1.81 9.94 32.21
CA TYR A 255 -3.17 9.94 32.74
C TYR A 255 -3.54 8.59 33.36
N ASN A 256 -4.34 8.63 34.42
CA ASN A 256 -5.08 7.46 34.91
C ASN A 256 -6.29 7.22 33.98
N VAL A 257 -6.08 6.49 32.89
CA VAL A 257 -7.05 6.28 31.81
C VAL A 257 -7.24 4.79 31.51
N GLU A 258 -8.50 4.39 31.29
CA GLU A 258 -8.81 3.06 30.72
C GLU A 258 -8.69 3.14 29.20
N ILE A 259 -7.74 2.41 28.60
CA ILE A 259 -7.60 2.33 27.15
C ILE A 259 -8.25 1.05 26.64
N ILE A 260 -9.22 1.21 25.74
CA ILE A 260 -9.86 0.14 24.99
C ILE A 260 -9.25 0.12 23.61
N LEU A 261 -8.54 -0.96 23.28
CA LEU A 261 -7.87 -1.11 21.98
C LEU A 261 -8.69 -2.03 21.08
N TYR A 262 -9.25 -1.45 20.03
CA TYR A 262 -9.95 -2.20 19.00
C TYR A 262 -8.97 -2.74 17.96
N LEU A 263 -8.84 -4.07 17.87
CA LEU A 263 -8.06 -4.77 16.87
C LEU A 263 -8.98 -5.38 15.82
N LYS A 264 -8.80 -5.04 14.54
CA LYS A 264 -9.53 -5.70 13.46
C LYS A 264 -9.32 -7.22 13.47
N ASN A 265 -8.11 -7.68 13.78
CA ASN A 265 -7.76 -9.09 13.87
C ASN A 265 -7.28 -9.43 15.27
N LYS A 266 -8.11 -10.14 16.03
CA LYS A 266 -7.84 -10.58 17.40
C LYS A 266 -6.59 -11.47 17.53
N LYS A 267 -6.18 -12.13 16.44
CA LYS A 267 -4.96 -12.97 16.44
C LYS A 267 -3.68 -12.23 16.85
N PHE A 268 -3.68 -10.89 16.75
CA PHE A 268 -2.54 -10.06 17.16
C PHE A 268 -2.56 -9.65 18.64
N SER A 269 -3.60 -10.01 19.41
CA SER A 269 -3.68 -9.66 20.83
C SER A 269 -2.68 -10.39 21.71
N HIS A 270 -2.22 -11.55 21.29
CA HIS A 270 -1.40 -12.46 22.12
C HIS A 270 -0.03 -11.88 22.51
N PHE A 271 0.53 -10.98 21.73
CA PHE A 271 1.83 -10.36 22.05
C PHE A 271 1.70 -9.00 22.74
N LEU A 272 0.49 -8.43 22.87
CA LEU A 272 0.25 -7.21 23.62
C LEU A 272 0.06 -7.52 25.13
N GLU A 273 0.51 -6.62 25.97
CA GLU A 273 0.26 -6.68 27.41
C GLU A 273 -1.21 -6.36 27.70
N THR A 274 -2.04 -7.41 27.79
CA THR A 274 -3.49 -7.28 28.03
C THR A 274 -3.86 -6.65 29.38
N GLU A 275 -2.92 -6.58 30.31
CA GLU A 275 -3.10 -5.93 31.61
C GLU A 275 -3.15 -4.39 31.50
N LYS A 276 -2.52 -3.84 30.46
CA LYS A 276 -2.50 -2.39 30.20
C LYS A 276 -3.65 -1.88 29.36
N PHE A 277 -4.23 -2.75 28.52
CA PHE A 277 -5.27 -2.38 27.57
C PHE A 277 -6.39 -3.39 27.59
N LYS A 278 -7.64 -2.91 27.58
CA LYS A 278 -8.79 -3.77 27.27
C LYS A 278 -8.84 -3.98 25.76
N ILE A 279 -8.55 -5.21 25.31
CA ILE A 279 -8.50 -5.53 23.88
C ILE A 279 -9.87 -6.07 23.43
N ILE A 280 -10.42 -5.49 22.38
CA ILE A 280 -11.65 -5.91 21.71
C ILE A 280 -11.43 -6.07 20.20
N SER A 281 -12.30 -6.80 19.53
CA SER A 281 -12.27 -7.06 18.08
C SER A 281 -13.63 -6.81 17.44
N GLU A 282 -13.76 -7.05 16.14
CA GLU A 282 -15.03 -6.89 15.43
C GLU A 282 -16.14 -7.85 15.87
N GLU A 283 -15.79 -8.91 16.60
CA GLU A 283 -16.73 -9.87 17.18
C GLU A 283 -17.28 -9.39 18.53
N ASP A 284 -16.62 -8.44 19.16
CA ASP A 284 -16.96 -7.95 20.50
C ASP A 284 -17.86 -6.72 20.41
N LYS A 285 -18.76 -6.57 21.40
CA LYS A 285 -19.50 -5.33 21.58
C LYS A 285 -18.58 -4.21 22.05
N ILE A 286 -18.64 -3.06 21.41
CA ILE A 286 -17.88 -1.89 21.85
C ILE A 286 -18.42 -1.41 23.19
N PRO A 287 -17.62 -1.37 24.27
CA PRO A 287 -18.06 -0.87 25.56
C PRO A 287 -18.21 0.65 25.57
N ASP A 288 -18.92 1.17 26.57
CA ASP A 288 -19.08 2.60 26.78
C ASP A 288 -17.71 3.26 26.99
N HIS A 289 -17.50 4.39 26.36
CA HIS A 289 -16.26 5.14 26.37
C HIS A 289 -16.52 6.65 26.23
N ASP A 290 -15.66 7.48 26.83
CA ASP A 290 -15.81 8.94 26.82
C ASP A 290 -15.30 9.52 25.49
N PHE A 291 -14.20 8.99 25.01
CA PHE A 291 -13.53 9.44 23.79
C PHE A 291 -13.16 8.28 22.89
N HIS A 292 -13.04 8.56 21.59
CA HIS A 292 -12.42 7.64 20.65
C HIS A 292 -11.42 8.37 19.74
N ASN A 293 -10.47 7.63 19.17
CA ASN A 293 -9.69 8.08 18.04
C ASN A 293 -9.07 6.88 17.29
N HIS A 294 -8.50 7.13 16.11
CA HIS A 294 -7.71 6.17 15.36
C HIS A 294 -6.24 6.23 15.76
N LEU A 295 -5.57 5.09 15.76
CA LEU A 295 -4.17 4.98 16.20
C LEU A 295 -3.24 5.95 15.46
N LEU A 296 -3.37 6.06 14.14
CA LEU A 296 -2.54 6.96 13.34
C LEU A 296 -2.92 8.45 13.47
N SER A 297 -4.12 8.77 13.97
CA SER A 297 -4.50 10.16 14.27
C SER A 297 -3.82 10.70 15.52
N LEU A 298 -3.35 9.81 16.40
CA LEU A 298 -2.57 10.20 17.59
C LEU A 298 -1.30 10.94 17.22
N LEU A 299 -0.69 10.61 16.07
CA LEU A 299 0.52 11.27 15.57
C LEU A 299 0.36 12.80 15.47
N GLY A 300 -0.75 13.26 14.91
CA GLY A 300 -1.03 14.71 14.83
C GLY A 300 -1.19 15.36 16.20
N ILE A 301 -1.80 14.66 17.18
CA ILE A 301 -1.95 15.14 18.55
C ILE A 301 -0.59 15.23 19.25
N PHE A 302 0.22 14.17 19.13
CA PHE A 302 1.57 14.15 19.74
C PHE A 302 2.53 15.12 19.05
N ASN A 303 2.37 15.36 17.74
CA ASN A 303 3.15 16.39 17.05
C ASN A 303 2.88 17.79 17.62
N LYS A 304 1.61 18.16 17.84
CA LYS A 304 1.25 19.44 18.47
C LYS A 304 1.81 19.61 19.87
N LYS A 305 2.06 18.51 20.57
CA LYS A 305 2.69 18.50 21.92
C LYS A 305 4.22 18.41 21.87
N ASN A 306 4.85 18.49 20.70
CA ASN A 306 6.29 18.25 20.49
C ASN A 306 6.79 16.90 21.01
N GLN A 307 5.95 15.86 20.92
CA GLN A 307 6.22 14.51 21.41
C GLN A 307 6.04 13.44 20.30
N LEU A 308 6.18 13.84 19.05
CA LEU A 308 5.99 12.92 17.90
C LEU A 308 6.93 11.71 17.97
N PHE A 309 8.19 11.92 18.33
CA PHE A 309 9.19 10.85 18.42
C PHE A 309 9.36 10.36 19.85
N CYS A 310 8.30 9.82 20.44
CA CYS A 310 8.37 9.27 21.78
C CYS A 310 9.19 7.96 21.82
N LYS A 311 9.68 7.62 23.02
CA LYS A 311 10.51 6.43 23.25
C LYS A 311 9.81 5.17 22.80
N THR A 312 10.56 4.26 22.17
CA THR A 312 10.09 2.91 21.86
C THR A 312 9.90 2.12 23.16
N VAL A 313 8.79 1.43 23.25
CA VAL A 313 8.46 0.52 24.35
C VAL A 313 8.50 -0.90 23.82
N ASN A 314 9.27 -1.78 24.45
CA ASN A 314 9.17 -3.21 24.17
C ASN A 314 7.97 -3.76 24.96
N PHE A 315 6.90 -4.05 24.25
CA PHE A 315 5.62 -4.52 24.80
C PHE A 315 5.35 -5.99 24.51
N PHE A 316 6.32 -6.71 23.94
CA PHE A 316 6.13 -8.11 23.60
C PHE A 316 6.22 -8.99 24.86
N LYS A 317 5.17 -9.83 25.04
CA LYS A 317 5.17 -10.83 26.10
C LYS A 317 6.21 -11.91 25.83
N ASN A 318 6.92 -12.31 26.86
CA ASN A 318 7.81 -13.48 26.78
C ASN A 318 7.00 -14.78 26.73
N ASN A 319 7.36 -15.66 25.80
CA ASN A 319 6.78 -16.99 25.70
C ASN A 319 7.91 -18.02 25.93
N LYS A 320 8.03 -18.51 27.18
CA LYS A 320 9.11 -19.41 27.61
C LYS A 320 9.24 -20.65 26.71
N ASN A 321 8.12 -21.31 26.38
CA ASN A 321 8.16 -22.52 25.55
C ASN A 321 8.71 -22.25 24.15
N THR A 322 8.31 -21.12 23.53
CA THR A 322 8.80 -20.72 22.20
C THR A 322 10.26 -20.25 22.28
N GLU A 323 10.63 -19.55 23.34
CA GLU A 323 12.00 -19.12 23.62
C GLU A 323 12.94 -20.33 23.75
N GLU A 324 12.60 -21.32 24.57
CA GLU A 324 13.39 -22.56 24.75
C GLU A 324 13.52 -23.34 23.43
N LYS A 325 12.39 -23.49 22.69
CA LYS A 325 12.37 -24.13 21.37
C LYS A 325 13.41 -23.49 20.44
N TRP A 326 13.39 -22.17 20.32
CA TRP A 326 14.25 -21.46 19.36
C TRP A 326 15.68 -21.32 19.86
N THR A 327 15.91 -21.18 21.16
CA THR A 327 17.26 -21.20 21.75
C THR A 327 17.97 -22.51 21.43
N LYS A 328 17.33 -23.64 21.70
CA LYS A 328 17.88 -24.98 21.37
C LYS A 328 18.09 -25.15 19.85
N LYS A 329 17.12 -24.70 19.02
CA LYS A 329 17.20 -24.85 17.55
C LYS A 329 18.33 -24.01 16.92
N LEU A 330 18.64 -22.85 17.51
CA LEU A 330 19.64 -21.91 17.00
C LEU A 330 21.02 -22.06 17.65
N GLU A 331 21.16 -22.81 18.74
CA GLU A 331 22.42 -23.00 19.47
C GLU A 331 23.53 -23.63 18.64
N LYS A 332 23.19 -24.51 17.70
CA LYS A 332 24.13 -25.18 16.81
C LYS A 332 24.80 -24.23 15.81
N TYR A 333 24.22 -23.05 15.55
CA TYR A 333 24.79 -22.07 14.63
C TYR A 333 25.70 -21.11 15.39
N LYS A 334 26.99 -21.33 15.29
CA LYS A 334 28.02 -20.49 15.96
C LYS A 334 28.41 -19.29 15.10
N GLY A 335 28.88 -18.23 15.73
CA GLY A 335 29.30 -16.99 15.07
C GLY A 335 28.15 -16.01 14.78
N LEU A 336 28.40 -15.07 13.89
CA LEU A 336 27.48 -13.97 13.59
C LEU A 336 26.15 -14.48 13.00
N LYS A 337 25.05 -14.04 13.58
CA LYS A 337 23.68 -14.39 13.18
C LYS A 337 22.97 -13.16 12.60
N ILE A 338 22.64 -13.22 11.32
CA ILE A 338 21.96 -12.12 10.61
C ILE A 338 20.57 -12.59 10.19
N GLY A 339 19.54 -11.97 10.75
CA GLY A 339 18.17 -12.16 10.27
C GLY A 339 17.94 -11.40 8.97
N ILE A 340 17.29 -12.03 7.99
CA ILE A 340 16.95 -11.40 6.71
C ILE A 340 15.46 -11.54 6.40
N ASN A 341 14.88 -10.49 5.80
CA ASN A 341 13.52 -10.53 5.25
C ASN A 341 13.46 -9.74 3.94
N ALA A 342 13.12 -10.43 2.85
CA ALA A 342 13.12 -9.89 1.49
C ALA A 342 11.72 -9.42 1.02
N TYR A 343 10.64 -9.95 1.58
CA TYR A 343 9.31 -9.81 1.01
C TYR A 343 8.34 -9.09 1.92
N THR A 344 7.38 -8.44 1.29
CA THR A 344 6.31 -7.68 1.94
C THR A 344 4.96 -8.08 1.37
N SER A 345 3.88 -7.80 2.07
CA SER A 345 2.53 -7.95 1.54
C SER A 345 2.31 -7.06 0.28
N LEU A 346 3.08 -5.99 0.16
CA LEU A 346 3.08 -5.10 -1.00
C LEU A 346 4.27 -5.45 -1.90
N GLN A 347 4.06 -6.25 -2.93
CA GLN A 347 5.11 -6.75 -3.85
C GLN A 347 6.08 -5.67 -4.35
N LYS A 348 5.61 -4.43 -4.51
CA LYS A 348 6.43 -3.28 -4.93
C LYS A 348 7.56 -2.89 -3.96
N LYS A 349 7.51 -3.38 -2.72
CA LYS A 349 8.52 -3.16 -1.68
C LYS A 349 9.46 -4.36 -1.52
N ASN A 350 9.30 -5.41 -2.30
CA ASN A 350 10.14 -6.61 -2.21
C ASN A 350 11.56 -6.30 -2.64
N ILE A 351 12.49 -6.96 -1.96
CA ILE A 351 13.91 -6.98 -2.31
C ILE A 351 14.17 -8.26 -3.10
N PRO A 352 14.78 -8.23 -4.29
CA PRO A 352 15.22 -9.43 -4.96
C PRO A 352 16.12 -10.26 -4.06
N PHE A 353 15.79 -11.55 -3.86
CA PHE A 353 16.50 -12.41 -2.90
C PHE A 353 18.00 -12.60 -3.26
N SER A 354 18.33 -12.49 -4.54
CA SER A 354 19.72 -12.52 -5.05
C SER A 354 20.68 -11.55 -4.35
N TYR A 355 20.20 -10.41 -3.84
CA TYR A 355 21.02 -9.51 -3.04
C TYR A 355 21.49 -10.14 -1.72
N PHE A 356 20.60 -10.87 -1.04
CA PHE A 356 20.94 -11.58 0.19
C PHE A 356 21.82 -12.77 -0.08
N VAL A 357 21.60 -13.49 -1.18
CA VAL A 357 22.49 -14.57 -1.66
C VAL A 357 23.92 -14.05 -1.90
N LYS A 358 24.04 -12.87 -2.50
CA LYS A 358 25.33 -12.22 -2.69
C LYS A 358 26.01 -11.89 -1.35
N LEU A 359 25.30 -11.28 -0.40
CA LEU A 359 25.84 -11.01 0.93
C LEU A 359 26.31 -12.31 1.62
N ALA A 360 25.52 -13.36 1.57
CA ALA A 360 25.86 -14.65 2.16
C ALA A 360 27.06 -15.34 1.49
N SER A 361 27.37 -15.03 0.24
CA SER A 361 28.55 -15.55 -0.46
C SER A 361 29.85 -14.82 -0.09
N ILE A 362 29.74 -13.58 0.38
CA ILE A 362 30.91 -12.75 0.71
C ILE A 362 31.31 -12.90 2.18
N TYR A 363 30.35 -13.03 3.08
CA TYR A 363 30.57 -12.93 4.52
C TYR A 363 30.36 -14.26 5.24
N LYS A 364 31.30 -14.60 6.15
CA LYS A 364 31.20 -15.78 7.03
C LYS A 364 30.25 -15.53 8.18
N ALA A 365 28.94 -15.49 7.88
CA ALA A 365 27.86 -15.34 8.84
C ALA A 365 26.76 -16.35 8.54
N ASN A 366 25.90 -16.61 9.54
CA ASN A 366 24.68 -17.39 9.37
C ASN A 366 23.52 -16.43 9.07
N PHE A 367 22.92 -16.58 7.90
CA PHE A 367 21.78 -15.75 7.47
C PHE A 367 20.48 -16.53 7.71
N PHE A 368 19.60 -15.98 8.53
CA PHE A 368 18.33 -16.61 8.89
C PHE A 368 17.17 -15.93 8.18
N LEU A 369 16.47 -16.63 7.32
CA LEU A 369 15.30 -16.11 6.64
C LEU A 369 14.12 -16.03 7.61
N ILE A 370 13.77 -14.82 8.04
CA ILE A 370 12.65 -14.53 8.94
C ILE A 370 11.43 -14.18 8.08
N GLN A 371 10.88 -15.19 7.45
CA GLN A 371 9.80 -15.00 6.49
C GLN A 371 8.96 -16.28 6.38
N LYS A 372 7.65 -16.10 6.47
CA LYS A 372 6.69 -17.17 6.22
C LYS A 372 6.56 -17.44 4.72
N LYS A 373 6.64 -18.71 4.32
CA LYS A 373 6.43 -19.18 2.94
C LYS A 373 7.32 -18.45 1.90
N PRO A 374 8.63 -18.70 1.88
CA PRO A 374 9.50 -18.28 0.78
C PRO A 374 9.02 -18.89 -0.55
N SER A 375 9.37 -18.24 -1.67
CA SER A 375 9.03 -18.78 -2.99
C SER A 375 9.85 -20.02 -3.33
N ASP A 376 9.35 -20.87 -4.26
CA ASP A 376 10.09 -22.06 -4.71
C ASP A 376 11.45 -21.70 -5.31
N ASN A 377 11.57 -20.53 -5.97
CA ASN A 377 12.83 -20.06 -6.50
C ASN A 377 13.81 -19.70 -5.37
N ASP A 378 13.34 -19.05 -4.30
CA ASP A 378 14.18 -18.74 -3.15
C ASP A 378 14.63 -20.01 -2.43
N LEU A 379 13.74 -20.99 -2.29
CA LEU A 379 14.10 -22.29 -1.69
C LEU A 379 15.19 -23.01 -2.49
N LYS A 380 15.15 -22.93 -3.83
CA LYS A 380 16.23 -23.47 -4.68
C LYS A 380 17.55 -22.72 -4.43
N GLU A 381 17.55 -21.39 -4.35
CA GLU A 381 18.75 -20.61 -4.06
C GLU A 381 19.30 -20.88 -2.66
N ILE A 382 18.43 -21.08 -1.67
CA ILE A 382 18.79 -21.42 -0.28
C ILE A 382 19.41 -22.82 -0.22
N SER A 383 18.85 -23.81 -0.92
CA SER A 383 19.29 -25.22 -0.84
C SER A 383 20.75 -25.42 -1.25
N VAL A 384 21.29 -24.57 -2.09
CA VAL A 384 22.71 -24.63 -2.52
C VAL A 384 23.66 -23.84 -1.63
N ARG A 385 23.16 -23.20 -0.55
CA ARG A 385 23.91 -22.34 0.36
C ARG A 385 23.82 -22.82 1.80
N LYS A 386 24.91 -23.35 2.36
CA LYS A 386 24.91 -23.89 3.75
C LYS A 386 24.73 -22.81 4.84
N ASN A 387 25.01 -21.56 4.54
CA ASN A 387 24.94 -20.45 5.51
C ASN A 387 23.68 -19.57 5.37
N ILE A 388 22.73 -19.95 4.49
CA ILE A 388 21.38 -19.36 4.49
C ILE A 388 20.43 -20.40 5.07
N ILE A 389 19.85 -20.09 6.22
CA ILE A 389 19.02 -20.99 7.00
C ILE A 389 17.56 -20.54 6.88
N CYS A 390 16.70 -21.45 6.47
CA CYS A 390 15.26 -21.27 6.42
C CYS A 390 14.56 -22.29 7.34
N PHE A 391 13.52 -21.85 8.00
CA PHE A 391 12.65 -22.69 8.80
C PHE A 391 11.26 -22.67 8.17
N PRO A 392 10.85 -23.75 7.47
CA PRO A 392 9.57 -23.79 6.76
C PRO A 392 8.36 -23.61 7.67
N ASP A 393 8.49 -24.03 8.93
CA ASP A 393 7.47 -24.04 9.99
C ASP A 393 7.37 -22.75 10.80
N ILE A 394 8.07 -21.67 10.39
CA ILE A 394 8.04 -20.40 11.10
C ILE A 394 6.62 -19.78 11.09
N ASP A 395 6.15 -19.38 12.26
CA ASP A 395 4.85 -18.71 12.46
C ASP A 395 3.64 -19.45 11.84
N GLU A 396 3.68 -20.79 11.76
CA GLU A 396 2.55 -21.59 11.28
C GLU A 396 1.39 -21.65 12.26
N SER A 397 1.64 -21.36 13.54
CA SER A 397 0.61 -21.33 14.56
C SER A 397 -0.44 -20.25 14.28
N GLU A 398 -1.59 -20.37 14.96
CA GLU A 398 -2.63 -19.32 14.93
C GLU A 398 -2.18 -18.00 15.58
N LYS A 399 -1.04 -17.98 16.26
CA LYS A 399 -0.43 -16.83 16.91
C LYS A 399 0.72 -16.28 16.05
N PRO A 400 0.45 -15.36 15.12
CA PRO A 400 1.47 -14.87 14.20
C PRO A 400 2.60 -14.14 14.95
N PHE A 401 3.83 -14.22 14.40
CA PHE A 401 5.06 -13.61 14.90
C PHE A 401 5.65 -14.20 16.19
N LEU A 402 5.09 -15.24 16.81
CA LEU A 402 5.68 -15.83 18.00
C LEU A 402 7.09 -16.39 17.75
N ASP A 403 7.22 -17.19 16.67
CA ASP A 403 8.52 -17.74 16.30
C ASP A 403 9.47 -16.62 15.82
N SER A 404 8.96 -15.69 14.99
CA SER A 404 9.74 -14.54 14.51
C SER A 404 10.31 -13.69 15.64
N ILE A 405 9.54 -13.43 16.71
CA ILE A 405 9.99 -12.69 17.89
C ILE A 405 11.20 -13.39 18.53
N GLU A 406 11.10 -14.70 18.79
CA GLU A 406 12.15 -15.44 19.48
C GLU A 406 13.40 -15.65 18.62
N ILE A 407 13.22 -15.82 17.30
CA ILE A 407 14.34 -15.85 16.36
C ILE A 407 15.06 -14.49 16.35
N ILE A 408 14.32 -13.39 16.19
CA ILE A 408 14.88 -12.04 16.15
C ILE A 408 15.65 -11.71 17.43
N LYS A 409 15.16 -12.12 18.61
CA LYS A 409 15.87 -11.91 19.88
C LYS A 409 17.28 -12.51 19.88
N GLN A 410 17.55 -13.52 19.07
CA GLN A 410 18.84 -14.20 18.99
C GLN A 410 19.72 -13.71 17.82
N MET A 411 19.25 -12.75 17.02
CA MET A 411 20.06 -12.17 15.94
C MET A 411 20.95 -11.05 16.45
N ASP A 412 22.15 -10.93 15.88
CA ASP A 412 23.08 -9.83 16.10
C ASP A 412 22.70 -8.61 15.25
N LEU A 413 22.12 -8.88 14.08
CA LEU A 413 21.67 -7.89 13.11
C LEU A 413 20.43 -8.42 12.38
N VAL A 414 19.49 -7.53 12.04
CA VAL A 414 18.40 -7.83 11.10
C VAL A 414 18.51 -6.89 9.89
N ILE A 415 18.55 -7.45 8.67
CA ILE A 415 18.53 -6.71 7.41
C ILE A 415 17.20 -7.01 6.71
N THR A 416 16.38 -6.02 6.48
CA THR A 416 14.99 -6.25 6.05
C THR A 416 14.51 -5.17 5.09
N ALA A 417 13.53 -5.53 4.27
CA ALA A 417 12.68 -4.55 3.59
C ALA A 417 11.82 -3.76 4.60
N ASP A 418 11.16 -2.70 4.13
CA ASP A 418 10.17 -1.94 4.90
C ASP A 418 8.90 -2.77 5.15
N THR A 419 8.93 -3.56 6.23
CA THR A 419 7.91 -4.55 6.60
C THR A 419 7.59 -4.52 8.10
N SER A 420 6.61 -5.33 8.53
CA SER A 420 6.36 -5.59 9.96
C SER A 420 7.61 -6.13 10.68
N THR A 421 8.46 -6.91 10.01
CA THR A 421 9.72 -7.42 10.56
C THR A 421 10.67 -6.29 10.95
N ALA A 422 10.71 -5.20 10.18
CA ALA A 422 11.50 -4.01 10.52
C ALA A 422 11.04 -3.39 11.85
N HIS A 423 9.73 -3.19 11.99
CA HIS A 423 9.14 -2.63 13.23
C HIS A 423 9.28 -3.58 14.41
N LEU A 424 9.11 -4.89 14.17
CA LEU A 424 9.26 -5.93 15.16
C LEU A 424 10.69 -5.96 15.72
N SER A 425 11.69 -6.07 14.85
CA SER A 425 13.11 -6.08 15.23
C SER A 425 13.53 -4.80 15.94
N ALA A 426 13.10 -3.65 15.43
CA ALA A 426 13.40 -2.36 16.04
C ALA A 426 12.78 -2.21 17.43
N THR A 427 11.54 -2.67 17.63
CA THR A 427 10.84 -2.63 18.93
C THR A 427 11.47 -3.56 19.94
N LEU A 428 11.99 -4.72 19.51
CA LEU A 428 12.76 -5.66 20.34
C LEU A 428 14.16 -5.12 20.72
N GLY A 429 14.54 -3.94 20.24
CA GLY A 429 15.84 -3.32 20.51
C GLY A 429 17.00 -3.89 19.70
N LYS A 430 16.73 -4.71 18.67
CA LYS A 430 17.78 -5.31 17.84
C LYS A 430 18.31 -4.33 16.82
N LYS A 431 19.63 -4.40 16.54
CA LYS A 431 20.26 -3.65 15.46
C LYS A 431 19.56 -4.01 14.14
N THR A 432 18.93 -3.03 13.52
CA THR A 432 18.06 -3.25 12.36
C THR A 432 18.48 -2.34 11.21
N TRP A 433 18.74 -2.93 10.06
CA TRP A 433 19.06 -2.25 8.83
C TRP A 433 17.91 -2.41 7.84
N ILE A 434 17.35 -1.27 7.43
CA ILE A 434 16.19 -1.27 6.53
C ILE A 434 16.64 -0.83 5.15
N ILE A 435 16.39 -1.69 4.16
CA ILE A 435 16.65 -1.41 2.76
C ILE A 435 15.45 -0.70 2.18
N LEU A 436 15.68 0.48 1.62
CA LEU A 436 14.65 1.36 1.11
C LEU A 436 14.86 1.64 -0.39
N PRO A 437 13.79 1.64 -1.19
CA PRO A 437 13.85 2.19 -2.55
C PRO A 437 14.12 3.70 -2.53
N PHE A 438 14.39 4.29 -3.68
CA PHE A 438 14.56 5.74 -3.84
C PHE A 438 13.42 6.51 -3.17
N LEU A 439 12.19 6.22 -3.51
CA LEU A 439 11.00 6.75 -2.86
C LEU A 439 10.41 5.68 -1.92
N SER A 440 10.60 5.86 -0.63
CA SER A 440 10.09 4.97 0.41
C SER A 440 8.81 5.48 1.05
N ASP A 441 8.30 4.74 2.01
CA ASP A 441 7.20 5.19 2.86
C ASP A 441 7.59 6.47 3.64
N TRP A 442 6.61 7.34 3.90
CA TRP A 442 6.80 8.61 4.60
C TRP A 442 7.42 8.46 5.99
N ARG A 443 7.24 7.31 6.64
CA ARG A 443 7.78 7.01 7.98
C ARG A 443 9.30 7.06 8.02
N TRP A 444 9.96 6.80 6.90
CA TRP A 444 11.42 6.76 6.81
C TRP A 444 12.03 8.06 6.27
N PHE A 445 11.19 9.08 6.04
CA PHE A 445 11.58 10.39 5.51
C PHE A 445 12.42 10.30 4.22
N LEU A 446 12.98 11.40 3.75
CA LEU A 446 13.67 11.38 2.46
C LEU A 446 15.20 11.35 2.61
N LYS A 447 15.74 12.14 3.52
CA LYS A 447 17.18 12.39 3.62
C LYS A 447 17.84 11.77 4.87
N LYS A 448 17.15 10.85 5.54
CA LYS A 448 17.66 10.25 6.77
C LYS A 448 18.40 8.95 6.49
N SER A 449 19.55 8.76 7.14
CA SER A 449 20.28 7.51 7.25
C SER A 449 19.99 6.76 8.55
N GLU A 450 19.34 7.42 9.51
CA GLU A 450 18.90 6.86 10.78
C GLU A 450 17.41 7.14 10.99
N SER A 451 16.77 6.33 11.82
CA SER A 451 15.34 6.48 12.08
C SER A 451 15.10 7.42 13.27
N ASN A 452 14.20 8.39 13.09
CA ASN A 452 13.72 9.19 14.22
C ASN A 452 12.79 8.37 15.15
N TRP A 453 12.22 7.27 14.63
CA TRP A 453 11.31 6.40 15.39
C TRP A 453 12.00 5.39 16.29
N TYR A 454 13.24 4.98 15.93
CA TYR A 454 13.96 3.89 16.59
C TYR A 454 15.47 4.20 16.63
N LYS A 455 16.07 4.18 17.82
CA LYS A 455 17.50 4.47 17.99
C LYS A 455 18.44 3.40 17.40
N ASN A 456 17.93 2.20 17.22
CA ASN A 456 18.68 1.01 16.77
C ASN A 456 18.49 0.70 15.29
N VAL A 457 17.92 1.64 14.53
CA VAL A 457 17.60 1.45 13.10
C VAL A 457 18.47 2.34 12.23
N LYS A 458 19.13 1.71 11.24
CA LYS A 458 19.84 2.37 10.15
C LYS A 458 19.11 2.16 8.82
N LEU A 459 19.06 3.21 8.01
CA LEU A 459 18.32 3.24 6.74
C LEU A 459 19.33 3.23 5.57
N PHE A 460 19.16 2.27 4.67
CA PHE A 460 19.95 2.13 3.45
C PHE A 460 19.04 2.40 2.27
N ARG A 461 19.09 3.61 1.75
CA ARG A 461 18.25 4.06 0.65
C ARG A 461 18.96 3.96 -0.68
N SER A 462 18.27 3.48 -1.70
CA SER A 462 18.75 3.58 -3.06
C SER A 462 18.77 5.03 -3.55
N GLU A 463 19.82 5.39 -4.25
CA GLU A 463 19.95 6.67 -4.96
C GLU A 463 19.29 6.64 -6.33
N GLU A 464 18.95 5.45 -6.83
CA GLU A 464 18.40 5.22 -8.15
C GLU A 464 16.96 4.71 -8.09
N ILE A 465 16.14 5.19 -9.03
CA ILE A 465 14.78 4.72 -9.20
C ILE A 465 14.79 3.28 -9.73
N ASN A 466 14.01 2.39 -9.10
CA ASN A 466 13.89 0.97 -9.50
C ASN A 466 15.16 0.13 -9.42
N ASN A 467 16.20 0.59 -8.75
CA ASN A 467 17.44 -0.13 -8.54
C ASN A 467 17.83 -0.07 -7.06
N LEU A 468 18.33 -1.15 -6.48
CA LEU A 468 18.77 -1.23 -5.09
C LEU A 468 20.28 -1.37 -4.93
N ASP A 469 21.06 -1.35 -6.01
CA ASP A 469 22.51 -1.58 -6.00
C ASP A 469 23.24 -0.61 -5.09
N THR A 470 22.91 0.68 -5.12
CA THR A 470 23.55 1.71 -4.28
C THR A 470 23.27 1.49 -2.79
N ALA A 471 22.03 1.08 -2.46
CA ALA A 471 21.69 0.71 -1.09
C ALA A 471 22.48 -0.51 -0.61
N PHE A 472 22.58 -1.57 -1.43
CA PHE A 472 23.32 -2.78 -1.05
C PHE A 472 24.82 -2.59 -1.03
N LYS A 473 25.42 -1.77 -1.90
CA LYS A 473 26.84 -1.35 -1.79
C LYS A 473 27.13 -0.70 -0.44
N SER A 474 26.20 0.13 0.04
CA SER A 474 26.31 0.78 1.36
C SER A 474 26.16 -0.24 2.50
N VAL A 475 25.25 -1.22 2.36
CA VAL A 475 25.12 -2.35 3.30
C VAL A 475 26.40 -3.17 3.36
N GLU A 476 26.98 -3.56 2.21
CA GLU A 476 28.23 -4.32 2.14
C GLU A 476 29.37 -3.58 2.86
N LYS A 477 29.54 -2.28 2.59
CA LYS A 477 30.54 -1.43 3.24
C LYS A 477 30.40 -1.42 4.77
N ASP A 478 29.16 -1.21 5.25
CA ASP A 478 28.90 -1.09 6.68
C ASP A 478 28.95 -2.45 7.39
N LEU A 479 28.56 -3.53 6.72
CA LEU A 479 28.66 -4.88 7.25
C LEU A 479 30.13 -5.26 7.50
N LYS A 480 30.99 -4.98 6.51
CA LYS A 480 32.44 -5.16 6.66
C LYS A 480 33.02 -4.36 7.84
N LYS A 481 32.63 -3.10 7.98
CA LYS A 481 33.13 -2.25 9.07
C LYS A 481 32.62 -2.68 10.46
N ALA A 482 31.41 -3.21 10.55
CA ALA A 482 30.76 -3.49 11.82
C ALA A 482 31.10 -4.87 12.40
N PHE A 483 31.49 -5.85 11.55
CA PHE A 483 31.59 -7.25 11.97
C PHE A 483 32.81 -7.99 11.39
N PHE A 484 33.50 -7.43 10.39
CA PHE A 484 34.64 -8.02 9.71
C PHE A 484 35.80 -7.03 9.56
#